data_8ee73251560cfb521926b4e0a017fbcb
#
_entry.id   8ee73251560cfb521926b4e0a017fbcb
#
_cell.length_a   1.000
_cell.length_b   1.000
_cell.length_c   1.000
_cell.angle_alpha   90.00
_cell.angle_beta   90.00
_cell.angle_gamma   90.00
#
_symmetry.space_group_name_H-M   'P 1'
#
loop_
_entity.id
_entity.type
_entity.pdbx_description
1 polymer ?
#
loop_
_entity_poly.entity_id
_entity_poly.type
_entity_poly.pdbx_seq_one_letter_code
_entity_poly.pdbx_strand_id
1 'polypeptide(L)'
;MTPGALVRAVEAAGVRTFALTDHDTLAGYRELAAKGLPVGFSLIPGVEINALVTRDLGLWEGELHILGFGMDPDDEVFERVLATQRDARRVRFERTVARLGEIGLPIEAQVAALDIREDDALGRPTIARALIAAGFADSVEDAFSRIIGHGSPGYVRREGLGPEAAIAAIAVAGGIPVLAHFREAPDRVEVVRELVDAGLRGLEVYYRSFDTATVEAVGNVARSLGLLATGGTDYHGDLGPYADAHSALWVPPEAGERLIQALSV
;
A
#
# COMPACT_ATOMS: atom_id res chain seq x y z
N MET A 1 3.02 -6.95 -12.15
CA MET A 1 3.35 -8.41 -12.20
C MET A 1 2.06 -9.21 -12.11
N THR A 2 1.97 -10.40 -12.72
CA THR A 2 0.80 -11.26 -12.52
C THR A 2 0.89 -11.97 -11.17
N PRO A 3 -0.23 -12.31 -10.51
CA PRO A 3 -0.21 -13.03 -9.22
C PRO A 3 0.62 -14.33 -9.28
N GLY A 4 0.54 -15.10 -10.36
CA GLY A 4 1.35 -16.32 -10.51
C GLY A 4 2.86 -16.06 -10.66
N ALA A 5 3.28 -14.92 -11.19
CA ALA A 5 4.69 -14.54 -11.22
C ALA A 5 5.17 -14.11 -9.82
N LEU A 6 4.30 -13.50 -9.02
CA LEU A 6 4.58 -13.16 -7.64
C LEU A 6 4.85 -14.42 -6.79
N VAL A 7 4.04 -15.46 -6.93
CA VAL A 7 4.26 -16.73 -6.18
C VAL A 7 5.65 -17.29 -6.46
N ARG A 8 6.12 -17.27 -7.71
CA ARG A 8 7.48 -17.72 -8.05
C ARG A 8 8.56 -16.84 -7.41
N ALA A 9 8.34 -15.53 -7.32
CA ALA A 9 9.29 -14.63 -6.67
C ALA A 9 9.33 -14.87 -5.15
N VAL A 10 8.17 -15.06 -4.52
CA VAL A 10 8.02 -15.41 -3.11
C VAL A 10 8.72 -16.76 -2.80
N GLU A 11 8.56 -17.76 -3.68
CA GLU A 11 9.24 -19.05 -3.55
C GLU A 11 10.76 -18.92 -3.65
N ALA A 12 11.23 -18.17 -4.65
CA ALA A 12 12.67 -17.92 -4.84
C ALA A 12 13.30 -17.17 -3.65
N ALA A 13 12.53 -16.31 -2.98
CA ALA A 13 12.92 -15.61 -1.76
C ALA A 13 12.87 -16.50 -0.49
N GLY A 14 12.41 -17.75 -0.60
CA GLY A 14 12.30 -18.68 0.55
C GLY A 14 11.13 -18.36 1.49
N VAL A 15 10.24 -17.44 1.12
CA VAL A 15 9.06 -17.08 1.90
C VAL A 15 7.97 -18.13 1.68
N ARG A 16 7.27 -18.53 2.76
CA ARG A 16 6.20 -19.55 2.73
C ARG A 16 4.84 -19.01 3.15
N THR A 17 4.82 -18.02 4.02
CA THR A 17 3.59 -17.34 4.44
C THR A 17 3.69 -15.88 4.08
N PHE A 18 2.72 -15.38 3.34
CA PHE A 18 2.72 -13.99 2.87
C PHE A 18 1.30 -13.44 2.72
N ALA A 19 1.17 -12.13 2.71
CA ALA A 19 -0.03 -11.43 2.32
C ALA A 19 0.22 -10.67 1.01
N LEU A 20 -0.78 -10.63 0.15
CA LEU A 20 -0.82 -9.74 -1.01
C LEU A 20 -1.66 -8.53 -0.61
N THR A 21 -1.01 -7.36 -0.52
CA THR A 21 -1.60 -6.13 0.03
C THR A 21 -1.79 -5.08 -1.05
N ASP A 22 -2.46 -5.45 -2.13
CA ASP A 22 -2.79 -4.53 -3.21
C ASP A 22 -3.58 -3.31 -2.70
N HIS A 23 -3.37 -2.16 -3.32
CA HIS A 23 -4.05 -0.94 -2.92
C HIS A 23 -5.57 -1.01 -3.14
N ASP A 24 -6.34 -0.84 -2.07
CA ASP A 24 -7.79 -0.72 -2.05
C ASP A 24 -8.55 -1.86 -2.79
N THR A 25 -7.96 -3.08 -2.87
CA THR A 25 -8.56 -4.24 -3.53
C THR A 25 -8.07 -5.57 -2.97
N LEU A 26 -8.93 -6.59 -2.97
CA LEU A 26 -8.60 -7.99 -2.70
C LEU A 26 -8.55 -8.85 -3.99
N ALA A 27 -8.59 -8.24 -5.17
CA ALA A 27 -8.67 -8.97 -6.44
C ALA A 27 -7.48 -9.91 -6.65
N GLY A 28 -6.26 -9.46 -6.35
CA GLY A 28 -5.03 -10.28 -6.44
C GLY A 28 -5.06 -11.46 -5.48
N TYR A 29 -5.52 -11.25 -4.24
CA TYR A 29 -5.72 -12.32 -3.27
C TYR A 29 -6.73 -13.36 -3.78
N ARG A 30 -7.91 -12.92 -4.23
CA ARG A 30 -8.98 -13.80 -4.75
C ARG A 30 -8.50 -14.61 -5.95
N GLU A 31 -7.75 -13.99 -6.87
CA GLU A 31 -7.17 -14.68 -8.02
C GLU A 31 -6.21 -15.80 -7.60
N LEU A 32 -5.32 -15.54 -6.63
CA LEU A 32 -4.40 -16.56 -6.12
C LEU A 32 -5.11 -17.65 -5.34
N ALA A 33 -6.06 -17.30 -4.47
CA ALA A 33 -6.85 -18.25 -3.71
C ALA A 33 -7.64 -19.20 -4.61
N ALA A 34 -8.26 -18.68 -5.69
CA ALA A 34 -9.00 -19.47 -6.66
C ALA A 34 -8.11 -20.41 -7.48
N LYS A 35 -6.88 -19.99 -7.82
CA LYS A 35 -5.90 -20.83 -8.54
C LYS A 35 -5.26 -21.91 -7.68
N GLY A 36 -5.28 -21.73 -6.37
CA GLY A 36 -4.54 -22.54 -5.41
C GLY A 36 -3.05 -22.23 -5.37
N LEU A 37 -2.46 -22.50 -4.23
CA LEU A 37 -1.02 -22.30 -4.00
C LEU A 37 -0.28 -23.63 -4.01
N PRO A 38 1.03 -23.63 -4.30
CA PRO A 38 1.86 -24.81 -4.13
C PRO A 38 1.82 -25.32 -2.68
N VAL A 39 2.03 -26.61 -2.48
CA VAL A 39 2.05 -27.23 -1.14
C VAL A 39 3.09 -26.54 -0.26
N GLY A 40 2.70 -26.23 0.97
CA GLY A 40 3.57 -25.58 1.97
C GLY A 40 3.56 -24.05 1.91
N PHE A 41 2.72 -23.45 1.05
CA PHE A 41 2.46 -22.00 1.06
C PHE A 41 1.17 -21.66 1.78
N SER A 42 1.18 -20.52 2.46
CA SER A 42 0.00 -19.93 3.10
C SER A 42 -0.17 -18.48 2.62
N LEU A 43 -1.36 -18.14 2.15
CA LEU A 43 -1.74 -16.80 1.72
C LEU A 43 -2.71 -16.20 2.73
N ILE A 44 -2.36 -15.06 3.29
CA ILE A 44 -3.21 -14.30 4.20
C ILE A 44 -3.96 -13.25 3.38
N PRO A 45 -5.30 -13.10 3.54
CA PRO A 45 -6.01 -11.96 2.95
C PRO A 45 -5.35 -10.65 3.38
N GLY A 46 -4.98 -9.82 2.40
CA GLY A 46 -4.27 -8.58 2.66
C GLY A 46 -4.76 -7.44 1.77
N VAL A 47 -4.70 -6.23 2.28
CA VAL A 47 -5.01 -5.00 1.55
C VAL A 47 -4.14 -3.86 2.09
N GLU A 48 -3.85 -2.87 1.25
CA GLU A 48 -3.29 -1.60 1.68
C GLU A 48 -4.27 -0.47 1.37
N ILE A 49 -4.83 0.16 2.40
CA ILE A 49 -5.74 1.31 2.26
C ILE A 49 -4.95 2.60 2.39
N ASN A 50 -4.97 3.43 1.35
CA ASN A 50 -4.44 4.77 1.45
C ASN A 50 -5.43 5.67 2.19
N ALA A 51 -5.09 6.12 3.37
CA ALA A 51 -5.91 6.95 4.22
C ALA A 51 -5.47 8.42 4.16
N LEU A 52 -6.44 9.33 3.97
CA LEU A 52 -6.18 10.75 3.86
C LEU A 52 -6.10 11.43 5.22
N VAL A 53 -5.01 12.09 5.47
CA VAL A 53 -4.85 12.94 6.64
C VAL A 53 -5.35 14.34 6.31
N THR A 54 -6.44 14.76 6.96
CA THR A 54 -7.04 16.09 6.73
C THR A 54 -6.41 17.20 7.57
N ARG A 55 -5.70 16.84 8.65
CA ARG A 55 -4.92 17.75 9.48
C ARG A 55 -3.47 17.80 9.00
N ASP A 56 -2.82 18.93 9.20
CA ASP A 56 -1.39 19.05 8.90
C ASP A 56 -0.58 18.24 9.92
N LEU A 57 -0.12 17.07 9.49
CA LEU A 57 0.85 16.25 10.22
C LEU A 57 2.28 16.48 9.71
N GLY A 58 2.48 17.43 8.78
CA GLY A 58 3.75 17.62 8.11
C GLY A 58 4.23 16.38 7.35
N LEU A 59 3.31 15.52 6.95
CA LEU A 59 3.59 14.32 6.15
C LEU A 59 3.68 14.69 4.67
N TRP A 60 4.54 14.00 3.98
CA TRP A 60 4.86 14.24 2.57
C TRP A 60 3.64 13.95 1.74
N GLU A 61 2.68 14.04 1.54
CA GLU A 61 1.47 13.85 0.72
C GLU A 61 0.15 13.94 1.51
N GLY A 62 0.22 14.05 2.84
CA GLY A 62 -0.97 14.04 3.67
C GLY A 62 -1.73 12.70 3.64
N GLU A 63 -1.00 11.60 3.40
CA GLU A 63 -1.55 10.24 3.37
C GLU A 63 -0.82 9.36 4.39
N LEU A 64 -1.57 8.47 5.05
CA LEU A 64 -1.07 7.31 5.77
C LEU A 64 -1.56 6.06 5.09
N HIS A 65 -0.74 5.02 5.06
CA HIS A 65 -1.15 3.75 4.52
C HIS A 65 -1.47 2.78 5.66
N ILE A 66 -2.64 2.17 5.59
CA ILE A 66 -3.10 1.20 6.59
C ILE A 66 -3.19 -0.17 5.91
N LEU A 67 -2.32 -1.08 6.33
CA LEU A 67 -2.39 -2.48 5.94
C LEU A 67 -3.51 -3.16 6.73
N GLY A 68 -4.28 -3.99 6.06
CA GLY A 68 -5.18 -4.94 6.67
C GLY A 68 -4.68 -6.36 6.46
N PHE A 69 -4.73 -7.19 7.50
CA PHE A 69 -4.40 -8.61 7.39
C PHE A 69 -5.54 -9.47 7.94
N GLY A 70 -5.91 -10.52 7.23
CA GLY A 70 -6.83 -11.54 7.70
C GLY A 70 -8.31 -11.15 7.73
N MET A 71 -8.72 -10.12 6.98
CA MET A 71 -10.13 -9.80 6.79
C MET A 71 -10.85 -10.97 6.12
N ASP A 72 -12.15 -11.08 6.39
CA ASP A 72 -13.01 -11.95 5.60
C ASP A 72 -13.02 -11.46 4.13
N PRO A 73 -12.47 -12.24 3.19
CA PRO A 73 -12.40 -11.83 1.78
C PRO A 73 -13.77 -11.77 1.09
N ASP A 74 -14.81 -12.34 1.71
CA ASP A 74 -16.17 -12.39 1.20
C ASP A 74 -17.09 -11.37 1.90
N ASP A 75 -16.56 -10.54 2.81
CA ASP A 75 -17.34 -9.47 3.46
C ASP A 75 -17.75 -8.39 2.46
N GLU A 76 -19.03 -8.38 2.10
CA GLU A 76 -19.61 -7.42 1.17
C GLU A 76 -19.59 -5.98 1.67
N VAL A 77 -19.59 -5.75 2.99
CA VAL A 77 -19.54 -4.40 3.57
C VAL A 77 -18.15 -3.85 3.36
N PHE A 78 -17.13 -4.65 3.64
CA PHE A 78 -15.75 -4.28 3.40
C PHE A 78 -15.45 -4.06 1.91
N GLU A 79 -15.96 -4.93 1.03
CA GLU A 79 -15.81 -4.75 -0.41
C GLU A 79 -16.42 -3.44 -0.90
N ARG A 80 -17.59 -3.01 -0.39
CA ARG A 80 -18.16 -1.70 -0.72
C ARG A 80 -17.28 -0.53 -0.28
N VAL A 81 -16.60 -0.66 0.87
CA VAL A 81 -15.62 0.34 1.32
C VAL A 81 -14.45 0.41 0.33
N LEU A 82 -13.89 -0.72 -0.07
CA LEU A 82 -12.80 -0.78 -1.04
C LEU A 82 -13.22 -0.24 -2.41
N ALA A 83 -14.42 -0.60 -2.88
CA ALA A 83 -14.98 -0.07 -4.13
C ALA A 83 -15.07 1.45 -4.11
N THR A 84 -15.56 2.04 -3.02
CA THR A 84 -15.62 3.51 -2.86
C THR A 84 -14.23 4.15 -2.96
N GLN A 85 -13.20 3.50 -2.40
CA GLN A 85 -11.81 3.97 -2.50
C GLN A 85 -11.29 3.87 -3.94
N ARG A 86 -11.60 2.78 -4.66
CA ARG A 86 -11.23 2.62 -6.08
C ARG A 86 -11.92 3.66 -6.97
N ASP A 87 -13.20 3.93 -6.72
CA ASP A 87 -13.94 4.98 -7.44
C ASP A 87 -13.30 6.36 -7.22
N ALA A 88 -12.96 6.71 -5.99
CA ALA A 88 -12.27 7.95 -5.69
C ALA A 88 -10.91 8.04 -6.39
N ARG A 89 -10.16 6.92 -6.51
CA ARG A 89 -8.92 6.85 -7.31
C ARG A 89 -9.20 7.08 -8.79
N ARG A 90 -10.23 6.44 -9.35
CA ARG A 90 -10.62 6.60 -10.75
C ARG A 90 -10.97 8.04 -11.07
N VAL A 91 -11.80 8.66 -10.25
CA VAL A 91 -12.15 10.09 -10.38
C VAL A 91 -10.89 10.98 -10.33
N ARG A 92 -9.99 10.74 -9.37
CA ARG A 92 -8.71 11.48 -9.31
C ARG A 92 -7.87 11.25 -10.57
N PHE A 93 -7.77 10.02 -11.03
CA PHE A 93 -7.01 9.65 -12.23
C PHE A 93 -7.52 10.43 -13.45
N GLU A 94 -8.82 10.40 -13.70
CA GLU A 94 -9.48 11.11 -14.80
C GLU A 94 -9.27 12.63 -14.70
N ARG A 95 -9.46 13.21 -13.51
CA ARG A 95 -9.18 14.63 -13.25
C ARG A 95 -7.71 14.99 -13.50
N THR A 96 -6.78 14.09 -13.16
CA THR A 96 -5.36 14.31 -13.41
C THR A 96 -5.04 14.28 -14.90
N VAL A 97 -5.61 13.33 -15.65
CA VAL A 97 -5.46 13.27 -17.11
C VAL A 97 -5.99 14.56 -17.76
N ALA A 98 -7.19 15.00 -17.39
CA ALA A 98 -7.77 16.25 -17.89
C ALA A 98 -6.88 17.46 -17.54
N ARG A 99 -6.39 17.55 -16.29
CA ARG A 99 -5.49 18.61 -15.84
C ARG A 99 -4.20 18.65 -16.63
N LEU A 100 -3.62 17.49 -16.94
CA LEU A 100 -2.42 17.41 -17.77
C LEU A 100 -2.67 17.93 -19.18
N GLY A 101 -3.81 17.63 -19.79
CA GLY A 101 -4.21 18.21 -21.09
C GLY A 101 -4.29 19.73 -21.03
N GLU A 102 -4.90 20.32 -19.98
CA GLU A 102 -5.02 21.76 -19.78
C GLU A 102 -3.65 22.47 -19.72
N ILE A 103 -2.63 21.83 -19.13
CA ILE A 103 -1.28 22.41 -19.01
C ILE A 103 -0.35 22.03 -20.17
N GLY A 104 -0.89 21.46 -21.26
CA GLY A 104 -0.13 21.15 -22.48
C GLY A 104 0.67 19.84 -22.43
N LEU A 105 0.30 18.91 -21.55
CA LEU A 105 0.91 17.58 -21.40
C LEU A 105 -0.11 16.47 -21.66
N PRO A 106 -0.74 16.38 -22.85
CA PRO A 106 -1.80 15.41 -23.12
C PRO A 106 -1.25 13.97 -23.11
N ILE A 107 -1.92 13.08 -22.37
CA ILE A 107 -1.57 11.65 -22.24
C ILE A 107 -2.74 10.71 -22.54
N GLU A 108 -3.86 11.22 -23.06
CA GLU A 108 -5.08 10.45 -23.31
C GLU A 108 -4.83 9.25 -24.23
N ALA A 109 -3.99 9.41 -25.24
CA ALA A 109 -3.65 8.31 -26.16
C ALA A 109 -2.88 7.17 -25.46
N GLN A 110 -1.95 7.54 -24.56
CA GLN A 110 -1.18 6.57 -23.77
C GLN A 110 -2.07 5.87 -22.75
N VAL A 111 -2.98 6.61 -22.10
CA VAL A 111 -3.96 6.03 -21.16
C VAL A 111 -4.94 5.10 -21.88
N ALA A 112 -5.43 5.47 -23.06
CA ALA A 112 -6.32 4.63 -23.86
C ALA A 112 -5.67 3.31 -24.33
N ALA A 113 -4.34 3.27 -24.38
CA ALA A 113 -3.58 2.06 -24.73
C ALA A 113 -3.35 1.13 -23.53
N LEU A 114 -3.72 1.53 -22.31
CA LEU A 114 -3.61 0.70 -21.12
C LEU A 114 -4.80 -0.26 -21.02
N ASP A 115 -4.51 -1.51 -20.63
CA ASP A 115 -5.55 -2.49 -20.29
C ASP A 115 -5.98 -2.26 -18.83
N ILE A 116 -6.89 -1.31 -18.62
CA ILE A 116 -7.40 -0.93 -17.29
C ILE A 116 -8.67 -1.71 -16.99
N ARG A 117 -8.63 -2.52 -15.94
CA ARG A 117 -9.76 -3.30 -15.45
C ARG A 117 -10.55 -2.52 -14.38
N GLU A 118 -11.78 -2.95 -14.11
CA GLU A 118 -12.66 -2.33 -13.11
C GLU A 118 -12.06 -2.37 -11.69
N ASP A 119 -11.41 -3.49 -11.35
CA ASP A 119 -10.80 -3.71 -10.03
C ASP A 119 -9.39 -3.13 -9.88
N ASP A 120 -8.86 -2.47 -10.92
CA ASP A 120 -7.53 -1.88 -10.83
C ASP A 120 -7.52 -0.64 -9.93
N ALA A 121 -6.61 -0.62 -8.97
CA ALA A 121 -6.36 0.54 -8.13
C ALA A 121 -5.53 1.59 -8.87
N LEU A 122 -6.20 2.41 -9.71
CA LEU A 122 -5.55 3.44 -10.50
C LEU A 122 -4.83 4.47 -9.63
N GLY A 123 -3.59 4.76 -9.97
CA GLY A 123 -2.75 5.66 -9.20
C GLY A 123 -1.81 6.52 -10.05
N ARG A 124 -1.14 7.47 -9.39
CA ARG A 124 -0.12 8.32 -10.03
C ARG A 124 1.02 7.55 -10.69
N PRO A 125 1.47 6.36 -10.23
CA PRO A 125 2.46 5.58 -10.97
C PRO A 125 2.01 5.18 -12.37
N THR A 126 0.72 4.96 -12.60
CA THR A 126 0.16 4.69 -13.92
C THR A 126 0.22 5.94 -14.81
N ILE A 127 -0.09 7.11 -14.25
CA ILE A 127 0.04 8.41 -14.94
C ILE A 127 1.51 8.70 -15.26
N ALA A 128 2.44 8.45 -14.33
CA ALA A 128 3.87 8.63 -14.55
C ALA A 128 4.37 7.81 -15.75
N ARG A 129 3.96 6.53 -15.83
CA ARG A 129 4.29 5.68 -17.00
C ARG A 129 3.71 6.24 -18.31
N ALA A 130 2.49 6.76 -18.29
CA ALA A 130 1.89 7.40 -19.46
C ALA A 130 2.64 8.68 -19.87
N LEU A 131 3.07 9.50 -18.90
CA LEU A 131 3.91 10.67 -19.15
C LEU A 131 5.27 10.31 -19.78
N ILE A 132 5.90 9.23 -19.29
CA ILE A 132 7.15 8.71 -19.85
C ILE A 132 6.92 8.23 -21.29
N ALA A 133 5.87 7.45 -21.52
CA ALA A 133 5.52 6.96 -22.85
C ALA A 133 5.16 8.09 -23.84
N ALA A 134 4.67 9.22 -23.34
CA ALA A 134 4.41 10.43 -24.13
C ALA A 134 5.66 11.31 -24.33
N GLY A 135 6.79 11.02 -23.68
CA GLY A 135 8.03 11.81 -23.73
C GLY A 135 8.00 13.08 -22.89
N PHE A 136 7.08 13.22 -21.94
CA PHE A 136 6.97 14.37 -21.04
C PHE A 136 7.78 14.23 -19.75
N ALA A 137 8.20 13.00 -19.42
CA ALA A 137 9.04 12.69 -18.28
C ALA A 137 10.09 11.62 -18.65
N ASP A 138 11.26 11.70 -18.03
CA ASP A 138 12.37 10.76 -18.26
C ASP A 138 12.29 9.52 -17.36
N SER A 139 11.66 9.67 -16.19
CA SER A 139 11.51 8.61 -15.19
C SER A 139 10.26 8.84 -14.34
N VAL A 140 9.89 7.84 -13.54
CA VAL A 140 8.80 7.96 -12.55
C VAL A 140 9.12 9.07 -11.55
N GLU A 141 10.37 9.12 -11.05
CA GLU A 141 10.83 10.15 -10.12
C GLU A 141 10.71 11.57 -10.74
N ASP A 142 11.13 11.71 -11.99
CA ASP A 142 11.01 12.97 -12.75
C ASP A 142 9.55 13.39 -12.90
N ALA A 143 8.65 12.47 -13.26
CA ALA A 143 7.22 12.74 -13.36
C ALA A 143 6.64 13.25 -12.03
N PHE A 144 7.00 12.60 -10.91
CA PHE A 144 6.54 13.02 -9.58
C PHE A 144 7.11 14.35 -9.15
N SER A 145 8.40 14.59 -9.34
CA SER A 145 9.05 15.83 -8.87
C SER A 145 8.59 17.07 -9.62
N ARG A 146 8.33 16.97 -10.92
CA ARG A 146 8.04 18.13 -11.77
C ARG A 146 6.57 18.29 -12.16
N ILE A 147 5.82 17.19 -12.28
CA ILE A 147 4.53 17.23 -12.99
C ILE A 147 3.35 16.85 -12.09
N ILE A 148 3.39 15.71 -11.39
CA ILE A 148 2.21 15.15 -10.71
C ILE A 148 2.35 14.97 -9.20
N GLY A 149 3.49 15.32 -8.61
CA GLY A 149 3.68 15.29 -7.17
C GLY A 149 2.99 16.45 -6.45
N HIS A 150 3.03 16.44 -5.13
CA HIS A 150 2.41 17.47 -4.32
C HIS A 150 2.99 18.86 -4.66
N GLY A 151 2.12 19.84 -4.91
CA GLY A 151 2.53 21.20 -5.30
C GLY A 151 2.93 21.36 -6.77
N SER A 152 3.00 20.30 -7.57
CA SER A 152 3.31 20.37 -9.01
C SER A 152 2.08 20.76 -9.84
N PRO A 153 2.25 21.28 -11.07
CA PRO A 153 1.15 21.84 -11.89
C PRO A 153 0.02 20.85 -12.22
N GLY A 154 0.35 19.58 -12.38
CA GLY A 154 -0.61 18.49 -12.66
C GLY A 154 -1.14 17.79 -11.42
N TYR A 155 -0.79 18.27 -10.22
CA TYR A 155 -1.28 17.66 -8.98
C TYR A 155 -2.79 17.83 -8.81
N VAL A 156 -3.48 16.73 -8.55
CA VAL A 156 -4.89 16.71 -8.16
C VAL A 156 -5.01 16.05 -6.78
N ARG A 157 -5.66 16.77 -5.85
CA ARG A 157 -5.90 16.26 -4.49
C ARG A 157 -6.76 15.01 -4.54
N ARG A 158 -6.45 14.03 -3.69
CA ARG A 158 -7.26 12.83 -3.49
C ARG A 158 -8.45 13.10 -2.58
N GLU A 159 -9.51 12.33 -2.76
CA GLU A 159 -10.61 12.15 -1.83
C GLU A 159 -10.61 10.68 -1.36
N GLY A 160 -11.10 10.40 -0.15
CA GLY A 160 -11.10 9.04 0.39
C GLY A 160 -11.24 9.00 1.91
N LEU A 161 -11.09 7.82 2.48
CA LEU A 161 -11.19 7.57 3.92
C LEU A 161 -10.05 8.24 4.71
N GLY A 162 -10.36 8.68 5.93
CA GLY A 162 -9.35 9.00 6.94
C GLY A 162 -8.76 7.73 7.58
N PRO A 163 -7.63 7.86 8.30
CA PRO A 163 -6.96 6.72 8.92
C PRO A 163 -7.85 5.96 9.91
N GLU A 164 -8.59 6.65 10.74
CA GLU A 164 -9.50 6.06 11.73
C GLU A 164 -10.61 5.24 11.06
N ALA A 165 -11.16 5.74 9.95
CA ALA A 165 -12.18 5.03 9.19
C ALA A 165 -11.62 3.80 8.47
N ALA A 166 -10.38 3.87 7.95
CA ALA A 166 -9.70 2.73 7.36
C ALA A 166 -9.41 1.64 8.40
N ILE A 167 -8.91 2.02 9.58
CA ILE A 167 -8.68 1.13 10.72
C ILE A 167 -9.98 0.43 11.13
N ALA A 168 -11.07 1.20 11.30
CA ALA A 168 -12.37 0.67 11.69
C ALA A 168 -12.92 -0.31 10.64
N ALA A 169 -12.80 0.02 9.34
CA ALA A 169 -13.27 -0.86 8.27
C ALA A 169 -12.53 -2.21 8.27
N ILE A 170 -11.20 -2.21 8.42
CA ILE A 170 -10.40 -3.43 8.52
C ILE A 170 -10.81 -4.25 9.75
N ALA A 171 -10.95 -3.60 10.91
CA ALA A 171 -11.30 -4.28 12.16
C ALA A 171 -12.70 -4.89 12.12
N VAL A 172 -13.70 -4.20 11.55
CA VAL A 172 -15.07 -4.71 11.40
C VAL A 172 -15.13 -5.91 10.47
N ALA A 173 -14.28 -5.95 9.43
CA ALA A 173 -14.13 -7.12 8.56
C ALA A 173 -13.33 -8.27 9.20
N GLY A 174 -13.01 -8.19 10.51
CA GLY A 174 -12.27 -9.23 11.25
C GLY A 174 -10.74 -9.17 11.07
N GLY A 175 -10.23 -8.16 10.39
CA GLY A 175 -8.81 -8.01 10.10
C GLY A 175 -8.02 -7.28 11.19
N ILE A 176 -6.71 -7.34 11.06
CA ILE A 176 -5.74 -6.62 11.90
C ILE A 176 -5.22 -5.41 11.15
N PRO A 177 -5.55 -4.16 11.59
CA PRO A 177 -5.01 -2.95 10.98
C PRO A 177 -3.58 -2.67 11.47
N VAL A 178 -2.70 -2.36 10.53
CA VAL A 178 -1.27 -2.09 10.75
C VAL A 178 -0.87 -0.82 10.00
N LEU A 179 -0.16 0.10 10.64
CA LEU A 179 0.37 1.29 9.99
C LEU A 179 1.61 0.91 9.17
N ALA A 180 1.53 1.14 7.85
CA ALA A 180 2.58 0.81 6.88
C ALA A 180 3.74 1.82 6.92
N HIS A 181 4.96 1.34 6.76
CA HIS A 181 6.20 2.08 6.46
C HIS A 181 6.33 3.49 7.07
N PHE A 182 5.79 3.70 8.27
CA PHE A 182 5.79 5.00 8.95
C PHE A 182 7.11 5.24 9.68
N ARG A 183 8.12 5.70 8.93
CA ARG A 183 9.47 6.01 9.44
C ARG A 183 9.45 7.03 10.57
N GLU A 184 8.51 7.95 10.53
CA GLU A 184 8.36 9.06 11.47
C GLU A 184 7.77 8.64 12.83
N ALA A 185 7.41 7.38 13.02
CA ALA A 185 6.80 6.88 14.25
C ALA A 185 7.55 7.29 15.53
N PRO A 186 8.90 7.27 15.59
CA PRO A 186 9.63 7.71 16.79
C PRO A 186 9.46 9.19 17.10
N ASP A 187 9.38 10.03 16.07
CA ASP A 187 9.23 11.49 16.23
C ASP A 187 7.76 11.91 16.38
N ARG A 188 6.83 10.98 16.11
CA ARG A 188 5.38 11.22 16.07
C ARG A 188 4.59 10.17 16.84
N VAL A 189 5.08 9.80 18.00
CA VAL A 189 4.45 8.79 18.87
C VAL A 189 2.99 9.13 19.19
N GLU A 190 2.67 10.42 19.31
CA GLU A 190 1.30 10.86 19.61
C GLU A 190 0.33 10.51 18.45
N VAL A 191 0.77 10.66 17.20
CA VAL A 191 -0.03 10.23 16.02
C VAL A 191 -0.28 8.73 16.10
N VAL A 192 0.75 7.93 16.43
CA VAL A 192 0.59 6.47 16.57
C VAL A 192 -0.38 6.14 17.69
N ARG A 193 -0.32 6.84 18.85
CA ARG A 193 -1.27 6.64 19.97
C ARG A 193 -2.72 6.93 19.57
N GLU A 194 -2.97 8.03 18.87
CA GLU A 194 -4.30 8.35 18.37
C GLU A 194 -4.84 7.25 17.44
N LEU A 195 -3.99 6.66 16.59
CA LEU A 195 -4.37 5.53 15.76
C LEU A 195 -4.60 4.25 16.58
N VAL A 196 -3.83 4.03 17.67
CA VAL A 196 -4.07 2.93 18.62
C VAL A 196 -5.43 3.10 19.30
N ASP A 197 -5.77 4.31 19.73
CA ASP A 197 -7.08 4.62 20.31
C ASP A 197 -8.22 4.38 19.31
N ALA A 198 -7.96 4.55 18.01
CA ALA A 198 -8.86 4.21 16.91
C ALA A 198 -8.90 2.71 16.55
N GLY A 199 -8.03 1.88 17.17
CA GLY A 199 -8.01 0.43 16.98
C GLY A 199 -6.83 -0.11 16.18
N LEU A 200 -5.79 0.68 15.90
CA LEU A 200 -4.57 0.18 15.26
C LEU A 200 -3.91 -0.89 16.13
N ARG A 201 -3.47 -1.99 15.52
CA ARG A 201 -2.90 -3.15 16.22
C ARG A 201 -1.45 -3.47 15.88
N GLY A 202 -0.87 -2.80 14.88
CA GLY A 202 0.52 -3.05 14.50
C GLY A 202 1.20 -1.88 13.80
N LEU A 203 2.53 -1.99 13.71
CA LEU A 203 3.41 -1.15 12.89
C LEU A 203 4.22 -2.03 11.94
N GLU A 204 4.42 -1.57 10.71
CA GLU A 204 5.41 -2.16 9.82
C GLU A 204 6.79 -1.69 10.24
N VAL A 205 7.51 -2.57 10.95
CA VAL A 205 8.83 -2.32 11.53
C VAL A 205 9.94 -2.71 10.55
N TYR A 206 9.76 -3.85 9.89
CA TYR A 206 10.76 -4.42 8.96
C TYR A 206 10.38 -4.05 7.53
N TYR A 207 10.73 -2.83 7.14
CA TYR A 207 10.42 -2.31 5.81
C TYR A 207 11.71 -2.21 4.97
N ARG A 208 11.60 -2.52 3.68
CA ARG A 208 12.74 -2.65 2.74
C ARG A 208 13.71 -1.47 2.72
N SER A 209 13.25 -0.25 2.97
CA SER A 209 14.09 0.96 2.92
C SER A 209 14.48 1.49 4.29
N PHE A 210 14.15 0.78 5.38
CA PHE A 210 14.57 1.14 6.71
C PHE A 210 15.97 0.62 6.99
N ASP A 211 16.87 1.48 7.41
CA ASP A 211 18.15 1.07 7.97
C ASP A 211 17.97 0.47 9.38
N THR A 212 19.03 -0.13 9.90
CA THR A 212 19.00 -0.79 11.22
C THR A 212 18.56 0.14 12.33
N ALA A 213 18.98 1.40 12.30
CA ALA A 213 18.62 2.39 13.33
C ALA A 213 17.11 2.72 13.26
N THR A 214 16.56 2.88 12.06
CA THR A 214 15.12 3.09 11.83
C THR A 214 14.30 1.89 12.29
N VAL A 215 14.71 0.67 11.93
CA VAL A 215 14.05 -0.57 12.38
C VAL A 215 14.01 -0.65 13.90
N GLU A 216 15.15 -0.35 14.56
CA GLU A 216 15.21 -0.35 16.03
C GLU A 216 14.30 0.71 16.64
N ALA A 217 14.33 1.93 16.12
CA ALA A 217 13.53 3.05 16.62
C ALA A 217 12.02 2.80 16.47
N VAL A 218 11.57 2.38 15.28
CA VAL A 218 10.15 2.03 15.01
C VAL A 218 9.74 0.81 15.84
N GLY A 219 10.60 -0.20 15.96
CA GLY A 219 10.38 -1.38 16.81
C GLY A 219 10.25 -1.04 18.30
N ASN A 220 10.98 -0.02 18.79
CA ASN A 220 10.82 0.47 20.15
C ASN A 220 9.44 1.12 20.37
N VAL A 221 8.95 1.88 19.40
CA VAL A 221 7.58 2.44 19.45
C VAL A 221 6.55 1.30 19.48
N ALA A 222 6.67 0.33 18.58
CA ALA A 222 5.75 -0.81 18.55
C ALA A 222 5.71 -1.53 19.91
N ARG A 223 6.86 -1.85 20.49
CA ARG A 223 6.95 -2.48 21.82
C ARG A 223 6.34 -1.65 22.92
N SER A 224 6.62 -0.34 22.96
CA SER A 224 6.14 0.56 24.00
C SER A 224 4.62 0.72 24.02
N LEU A 225 3.99 0.57 22.85
CA LEU A 225 2.54 0.69 22.66
C LEU A 225 1.83 -0.68 22.58
N GLY A 226 2.55 -1.80 22.77
CA GLY A 226 1.98 -3.14 22.70
C GLY A 226 1.50 -3.56 21.32
N LEU A 227 2.07 -2.97 20.25
CA LEU A 227 1.71 -3.23 18.87
C LEU A 227 2.46 -4.43 18.29
N LEU A 228 1.83 -5.13 17.36
CA LEU A 228 2.48 -6.12 16.53
C LEU A 228 3.55 -5.46 15.65
N ALA A 229 4.71 -6.11 15.53
CA ALA A 229 5.71 -5.75 14.54
C ALA A 229 5.48 -6.62 13.29
N THR A 230 5.31 -6.00 12.14
CA THR A 230 5.19 -6.67 10.85
C THR A 230 6.32 -6.26 9.91
N GLY A 231 6.37 -6.82 8.73
CA GLY A 231 7.33 -6.41 7.72
C GLY A 231 6.92 -6.82 6.32
N GLY A 232 7.42 -6.08 5.35
CA GLY A 232 7.09 -6.29 3.95
C GLY A 232 8.04 -5.61 2.99
N THR A 233 8.02 -6.07 1.76
CA THR A 233 8.83 -5.52 0.66
C THR A 233 8.16 -4.35 -0.03
N ASP A 234 6.85 -4.18 0.15
CA ASP A 234 6.06 -3.21 -0.63
C ASP A 234 6.40 -3.32 -2.13
N TYR A 235 6.36 -4.55 -2.65
CA TYR A 235 6.81 -4.87 -3.99
C TYR A 235 5.84 -4.37 -5.05
N HIS A 236 6.28 -3.47 -5.91
CA HIS A 236 5.49 -2.86 -6.98
C HIS A 236 5.92 -3.30 -8.39
N GLY A 237 6.56 -4.46 -8.52
CA GLY A 237 7.29 -4.83 -9.72
C GLY A 237 8.70 -4.20 -9.71
N ASP A 238 9.62 -4.76 -10.50
CA ASP A 238 11.03 -4.32 -10.51
C ASP A 238 11.18 -2.92 -11.12
N LEU A 239 10.76 -1.89 -10.37
CA LEU A 239 10.84 -0.49 -10.75
C LEU A 239 12.13 0.13 -10.19
N GLY A 240 13.24 -0.03 -10.93
CA GLY A 240 14.48 0.70 -10.68
C GLY A 240 15.18 0.32 -9.36
N PRO A 241 15.64 1.29 -8.55
CA PRO A 241 16.50 1.05 -7.39
C PRO A 241 15.87 0.22 -6.26
N TYR A 242 14.59 -0.07 -6.33
CA TYR A 242 13.91 -0.89 -5.34
C TYR A 242 14.16 -2.40 -5.49
N ALA A 243 14.61 -2.88 -6.66
CA ALA A 243 14.90 -4.29 -6.88
C ALA A 243 15.96 -4.82 -5.91
N ASP A 244 17.03 -4.07 -5.67
CA ASP A 244 18.13 -4.45 -4.77
C ASP A 244 17.69 -4.43 -3.29
N ALA A 245 16.79 -3.51 -2.91
CA ALA A 245 16.27 -3.41 -1.56
C ALA A 245 15.40 -4.62 -1.17
N HIS A 246 14.72 -5.26 -2.13
CA HIS A 246 13.90 -6.45 -1.88
C HIS A 246 14.73 -7.65 -1.43
N SER A 247 15.94 -7.83 -2.00
CA SER A 247 16.81 -8.96 -1.68
C SER A 247 17.46 -8.82 -0.30
N ALA A 248 17.52 -7.62 0.26
CA ALA A 248 18.13 -7.33 1.55
C ALA A 248 17.13 -7.35 2.72
N LEU A 249 15.81 -7.38 2.45
CA LEU A 249 14.81 -7.40 3.51
C LEU A 249 14.83 -8.72 4.25
N TRP A 250 14.97 -8.64 5.56
CA TRP A 250 14.80 -9.76 6.47
C TRP A 250 13.75 -9.42 7.53
N VAL A 251 12.73 -10.26 7.61
CA VAL A 251 11.70 -10.17 8.64
C VAL A 251 11.93 -11.31 9.63
N PRO A 252 12.12 -11.03 10.94
CA PRO A 252 12.29 -12.09 11.93
C PRO A 252 11.09 -13.06 11.92
N PRO A 253 11.32 -14.38 11.94
CA PRO A 253 10.24 -15.38 11.97
C PRO A 253 9.20 -15.11 13.07
N GLU A 254 9.65 -14.64 14.22
CA GLU A 254 8.80 -14.35 15.39
C GLU A 254 7.77 -13.23 15.10
N ALA A 255 8.07 -12.31 14.19
CA ALA A 255 7.14 -11.27 13.77
C ALA A 255 5.97 -11.90 12.98
N GLY A 256 6.28 -12.79 12.04
CA GLY A 256 5.27 -13.54 11.28
C GLY A 256 4.44 -14.46 12.18
N GLU A 257 5.08 -15.20 13.09
CA GLU A 257 4.41 -16.11 14.03
C GLU A 257 3.41 -15.37 14.93
N ARG A 258 3.79 -14.18 15.45
CA ARG A 258 2.89 -13.35 16.27
C ARG A 258 1.69 -12.83 15.48
N LEU A 259 1.89 -12.43 14.22
CA LEU A 259 0.78 -12.01 13.36
C LEU A 259 -0.17 -13.18 13.10
N ILE A 260 0.36 -14.36 12.73
CA ILE A 260 -0.46 -15.56 12.50
C ILE A 260 -1.23 -15.96 13.76
N GLN A 261 -0.59 -15.92 14.93
CA GLN A 261 -1.25 -16.20 16.21
C GLN A 261 -2.38 -15.20 16.48
N ALA A 262 -2.16 -13.91 16.20
CA ALA A 262 -3.19 -12.87 16.40
C ALA A 262 -4.37 -12.99 15.44
N LEU A 263 -4.17 -13.58 14.25
CA LEU A 263 -5.23 -13.88 13.27
C LEU A 263 -6.05 -15.14 13.63
N SER A 264 -5.56 -15.98 14.53
CA SER A 264 -6.19 -17.26 14.90
C SER A 264 -7.11 -17.14 16.13
N VAL A 265 -7.27 -15.95 16.69
CA VAL A 265 -8.08 -15.63 17.87
C VAL A 265 -9.34 -14.89 17.46
#